data_27b1e85d8b325a13a6cee341e9708b8e
#
_entry.id   27b1e85d8b325a13a6cee341e9708b8e
#
_cell.length_a   1.000
_cell.length_b   1.000
_cell.length_c   1.000
_cell.angle_alpha   90.00
_cell.angle_beta   90.00
_cell.angle_gamma   90.00
#
_symmetry.space_group_name_H-M   'P 1'
#
loop_
_entity.id
_entity.type
_entity.pdbx_description
1 polymer ?
#
loop_
_entity_poly.entity_id
_entity_poly.type
_entity_poly.pdbx_seq_one_letter_code
_entity_poly.pdbx_strand_id
1 'polypeptide(L)'
;MNRLRQLAPLLGCGLLALCGLFLLLYPALSNHLYEARQDGVIRQYAAETDSLDGARKEALAAARQYNRQLAAGTVSLEEPFLTPTRPTAEGGERSLLDVTGTGVIATLSVPALELELPVYYGTGSDILEHGVGLLEGTSLPVGGAGTHSVLCAHSGLPSARLFSDLEELETGDRFSLEVLGERLTYQVDQIRTVLPEDFSLLAIEPAEDYCTLLTCTPYGVNTHRLLVRGSRVEDAETEPVTEEPEEPAAAPSTWLREYLTSLAVGGAVAAGFFLLGRIALTLWRKRR
;
A
#
# COMPACT_ATOMS: atom_id res chain seq x y z
N MET A 1 -1.21 -4.65 -55.81
CA MET A 1 -0.04 -4.60 -54.92
C MET A 1 0.31 -3.22 -54.35
N ASN A 2 0.01 -2.10 -55.03
CA ASN A 2 0.41 -0.76 -54.55
C ASN A 2 -0.39 -0.20 -53.37
N ARG A 3 -1.66 -0.56 -53.19
CA ARG A 3 -2.50 -0.07 -52.07
C ARG A 3 -2.06 -0.62 -50.70
N LEU A 4 -1.67 -1.89 -50.61
CA LEU A 4 -1.19 -2.52 -49.39
C LEU A 4 0.15 -1.90 -48.93
N ARG A 5 1.06 -1.55 -49.85
CA ARG A 5 2.33 -0.85 -49.53
C ARG A 5 2.12 0.59 -49.02
N GLN A 6 1.05 1.23 -49.42
CA GLN A 6 0.69 2.58 -48.96
C GLN A 6 0.00 2.57 -47.59
N LEU A 7 -0.71 1.49 -47.24
CA LEU A 7 -1.40 1.31 -45.95
C LEU A 7 -0.46 0.83 -44.85
N ALA A 8 0.61 0.10 -45.17
CA ALA A 8 1.56 -0.41 -44.20
C ALA A 8 2.13 0.60 -43.21
N PRO A 9 2.60 1.83 -43.63
CA PRO A 9 3.09 2.83 -42.70
C PRO A 9 1.96 3.42 -41.83
N LEU A 10 0.73 3.55 -42.37
CA LEU A 10 -0.42 4.02 -41.57
C LEU A 10 -0.84 3.02 -40.53
N LEU A 11 -0.84 1.72 -40.86
CA LEU A 11 -1.10 0.64 -39.91
C LEU A 11 -0.02 0.56 -38.84
N GLY A 12 1.27 0.74 -39.22
CA GLY A 12 2.38 0.79 -38.27
C GLY A 12 2.27 1.97 -37.30
N CYS A 13 1.95 3.17 -37.80
CA CYS A 13 1.72 4.34 -36.93
C CYS A 13 0.49 4.13 -36.02
N GLY A 14 -0.59 3.54 -36.53
CA GLY A 14 -1.77 3.21 -35.73
C GLY A 14 -1.47 2.23 -34.61
N LEU A 15 -0.71 1.16 -34.91
CA LEU A 15 -0.29 0.19 -33.91
C LEU A 15 0.60 0.81 -32.82
N LEU A 16 1.57 1.64 -33.22
CA LEU A 16 2.42 2.35 -32.27
C LEU A 16 1.62 3.31 -31.38
N ALA A 17 0.64 4.01 -31.94
CA ALA A 17 -0.23 4.89 -31.18
C ALA A 17 -1.10 4.10 -30.17
N LEU A 18 -1.63 2.93 -30.57
CA LEU A 18 -2.38 2.05 -29.67
C LEU A 18 -1.50 1.46 -28.57
N CYS A 19 -0.27 1.03 -28.87
CA CYS A 19 0.68 0.58 -27.87
C CYS A 19 1.03 1.69 -26.89
N GLY A 20 1.28 2.91 -27.38
CA GLY A 20 1.53 4.08 -26.54
C GLY A 20 0.35 4.39 -25.61
N LEU A 21 -0.86 4.39 -26.15
CA LEU A 21 -2.08 4.61 -25.35
C LEU A 21 -2.27 3.53 -24.29
N PHE A 22 -2.05 2.26 -24.64
CA PHE A 22 -2.11 1.16 -23.69
C PHE A 22 -1.11 1.32 -22.54
N LEU A 23 0.15 1.66 -22.85
CA LEU A 23 1.17 1.92 -21.83
C LEU A 23 0.80 3.08 -20.90
N LEU A 24 0.17 4.13 -21.46
CA LEU A 24 -0.29 5.28 -20.71
C LEU A 24 -1.48 4.95 -19.79
N LEU A 25 -2.38 4.08 -20.19
CA LEU A 25 -3.55 3.70 -19.40
C LEU A 25 -3.26 2.54 -18.42
N TYR A 26 -2.14 1.83 -18.61
CA TYR A 26 -1.80 0.64 -17.86
C TYR A 26 -1.81 0.85 -16.34
N PRO A 27 -1.16 1.90 -15.77
CA PRO A 27 -1.14 2.09 -14.32
C PRO A 27 -2.53 2.31 -13.73
N ALA A 28 -3.36 3.13 -14.37
CA ALA A 28 -4.71 3.41 -13.90
C ALA A 28 -5.60 2.15 -13.94
N LEU A 29 -5.55 1.40 -15.05
CA LEU A 29 -6.31 0.16 -15.20
C LEU A 29 -5.82 -0.92 -14.23
N SER A 30 -4.51 -1.06 -14.09
CA SER A 30 -3.90 -2.04 -13.19
C SER A 30 -4.26 -1.76 -11.73
N ASN A 31 -4.18 -0.50 -11.30
CA ASN A 31 -4.56 -0.10 -9.95
C ASN A 31 -6.04 -0.38 -9.66
N HIS A 32 -6.93 0.01 -10.58
CA HIS A 32 -8.37 -0.26 -10.42
C HIS A 32 -8.69 -1.77 -10.33
N LEU A 33 -8.04 -2.59 -11.16
CA LEU A 33 -8.19 -4.05 -11.08
C LEU A 33 -7.60 -4.62 -9.78
N TYR A 34 -6.53 -4.02 -9.29
CA TYR A 34 -5.91 -4.37 -8.02
C TYR A 34 -6.88 -4.08 -6.85
N GLU A 35 -7.39 -2.85 -6.73
CA GLU A 35 -8.35 -2.44 -5.71
C GLU A 35 -9.61 -3.33 -5.71
N ALA A 36 -10.21 -3.57 -6.87
CA ALA A 36 -11.38 -4.45 -6.98
C ALA A 36 -11.11 -5.90 -6.51
N ARG A 37 -9.86 -6.37 -6.64
CA ARG A 37 -9.45 -7.68 -6.13
C ARG A 37 -9.28 -7.65 -4.62
N GLN A 38 -8.68 -6.59 -4.07
CA GLN A 38 -8.50 -6.42 -2.62
C GLN A 38 -9.83 -6.33 -1.90
N ASP A 39 -10.79 -5.58 -2.43
CA ASP A 39 -12.17 -5.53 -1.90
C ASP A 39 -12.82 -6.92 -1.81
N GLY A 40 -12.53 -7.79 -2.77
CA GLY A 40 -12.98 -9.18 -2.75
C GLY A 40 -12.39 -9.97 -1.57
N VAL A 41 -11.09 -9.83 -1.37
CA VAL A 41 -10.34 -10.50 -0.27
C VAL A 41 -10.81 -10.00 1.09
N ILE A 42 -10.96 -8.68 1.25
CA ILE A 42 -11.42 -8.05 2.50
C ILE A 42 -12.83 -8.52 2.85
N ARG A 43 -13.76 -8.50 1.89
CA ARG A 43 -15.13 -8.99 2.12
C ARG A 43 -15.18 -10.47 2.46
N GLN A 44 -14.34 -11.29 1.83
CA GLN A 44 -14.24 -12.71 2.16
C GLN A 44 -13.75 -12.91 3.58
N TYR A 45 -12.66 -12.23 3.98
CA TYR A 45 -12.12 -12.27 5.33
C TYR A 45 -13.17 -11.89 6.38
N ALA A 46 -13.88 -10.78 6.19
CA ALA A 46 -14.94 -10.33 7.09
C ALA A 46 -16.07 -11.37 7.24
N ALA A 47 -16.59 -11.89 6.12
CA ALA A 47 -17.66 -12.87 6.12
C ALA A 47 -17.28 -14.20 6.78
N GLU A 48 -16.07 -14.68 6.55
CA GLU A 48 -15.55 -15.91 7.17
C GLU A 48 -15.29 -15.71 8.66
N THR A 49 -14.71 -14.57 9.04
CA THR A 49 -14.44 -14.22 10.44
C THR A 49 -15.73 -14.18 11.27
N ASP A 50 -16.81 -13.62 10.76
CA ASP A 50 -18.10 -13.55 11.47
C ASP A 50 -18.70 -14.93 11.80
N SER A 51 -18.31 -15.96 11.04
CA SER A 51 -18.79 -17.33 11.25
C SER A 51 -18.02 -18.11 12.34
N LEU A 52 -16.92 -17.57 12.89
CA LEU A 52 -15.92 -18.29 13.68
C LEU A 52 -15.82 -17.82 15.15
N ASP A 53 -16.90 -17.46 15.81
CA ASP A 53 -16.92 -16.83 17.14
C ASP A 53 -16.00 -17.49 18.21
N GLY A 54 -16.00 -18.81 18.31
CA GLY A 54 -15.17 -19.53 19.27
C GLY A 54 -13.68 -19.44 18.94
N ALA A 55 -13.33 -19.74 17.70
CA ALA A 55 -11.95 -19.72 17.22
C ALA A 55 -11.34 -18.31 17.26
N ARG A 56 -12.13 -17.26 16.98
CA ARG A 56 -11.73 -15.85 17.09
C ARG A 56 -11.22 -15.49 18.47
N LYS A 57 -12.00 -15.81 19.51
CA LYS A 57 -11.66 -15.50 20.91
C LYS A 57 -10.39 -16.21 21.35
N GLU A 58 -10.24 -17.47 20.96
CA GLU A 58 -9.04 -18.25 21.25
C GLU A 58 -7.81 -17.68 20.54
N ALA A 59 -7.92 -17.36 19.25
CA ALA A 59 -6.87 -16.75 18.44
C ALA A 59 -6.41 -15.39 19.00
N LEU A 60 -7.35 -14.50 19.34
CA LEU A 60 -7.05 -13.21 19.95
C LEU A 60 -6.37 -13.36 21.32
N ALA A 61 -6.82 -14.30 22.14
CA ALA A 61 -6.19 -14.57 23.44
C ALA A 61 -4.75 -15.08 23.28
N ALA A 62 -4.53 -15.99 22.33
CA ALA A 62 -3.20 -16.52 22.01
C ALA A 62 -2.27 -15.42 21.46
N ALA A 63 -2.77 -14.57 20.55
CA ALA A 63 -2.02 -13.44 20.00
C ALA A 63 -1.63 -12.42 21.08
N ARG A 64 -2.55 -12.09 21.99
CA ARG A 64 -2.24 -11.22 23.14
C ARG A 64 -1.23 -11.88 24.11
N GLN A 65 -1.27 -13.18 24.29
CA GLN A 65 -0.27 -13.89 25.07
C GLN A 65 1.10 -13.84 24.39
N TYR A 66 1.16 -14.04 23.09
CA TYR A 66 2.38 -13.91 22.29
C TYR A 66 2.98 -12.51 22.46
N ASN A 67 2.19 -11.43 22.29
CA ASN A 67 2.66 -10.06 22.45
C ASN A 67 3.26 -9.79 23.83
N ARG A 68 2.66 -10.34 24.91
CA ARG A 68 3.24 -10.22 26.26
C ARG A 68 4.60 -10.92 26.40
N GLN A 69 4.79 -12.05 25.73
CA GLN A 69 6.07 -12.76 25.72
C GLN A 69 7.11 -12.02 24.90
N LEU A 70 6.70 -11.46 23.76
CA LEU A 70 7.54 -10.64 22.89
C LEU A 70 8.06 -9.41 23.64
N ALA A 71 7.20 -8.68 24.33
CA ALA A 71 7.56 -7.48 25.09
C ALA A 71 8.55 -7.77 26.23
N ALA A 72 8.61 -9.00 26.73
CA ALA A 72 9.56 -9.43 27.76
C ALA A 72 10.91 -9.91 27.18
N GLY A 73 11.02 -10.08 25.87
CA GLY A 73 12.18 -10.60 25.15
C GLY A 73 13.02 -9.51 24.47
N THR A 74 14.10 -9.96 23.82
CA THR A 74 14.88 -9.12 22.90
C THR A 74 14.67 -9.64 21.49
N VAL A 75 14.18 -8.78 20.60
CA VAL A 75 13.94 -9.11 19.19
C VAL A 75 14.89 -8.32 18.33
N SER A 76 15.43 -8.96 17.28
CA SER A 76 16.18 -8.31 16.21
C SER A 76 15.25 -8.12 15.03
N LEU A 77 15.07 -6.88 14.57
CA LEU A 77 14.29 -6.58 13.39
C LEU A 77 15.20 -6.61 12.15
N GLU A 78 14.63 -7.05 11.03
CA GLU A 78 15.31 -7.05 9.73
C GLU A 78 14.62 -6.08 8.76
N GLU A 79 15.38 -5.54 7.83
CA GLU A 79 14.88 -4.58 6.85
C GLU A 79 13.97 -5.27 5.82
N PRO A 80 12.66 -4.89 5.74
CA PRO A 80 11.65 -5.66 5.02
C PRO A 80 11.75 -5.60 3.49
N PHE A 81 12.38 -4.55 2.94
CA PHE A 81 12.40 -4.34 1.49
C PHE A 81 13.71 -4.76 0.80
N LEU A 82 14.80 -4.90 1.57
CA LEU A 82 16.12 -5.30 1.04
C LEU A 82 16.36 -6.80 1.21
N THR A 83 15.85 -7.38 2.26
CA THR A 83 15.99 -8.80 2.55
C THR A 83 14.60 -9.42 2.67
N PRO A 84 14.00 -9.90 1.56
CA PRO A 84 12.71 -10.57 1.64
C PRO A 84 12.85 -11.79 2.57
N THR A 85 12.43 -11.63 3.81
CA THR A 85 12.41 -12.75 4.76
C THR A 85 11.39 -13.76 4.27
N ARG A 86 11.87 -14.92 3.88
CA ARG A 86 11.01 -16.08 3.74
C ARG A 86 10.57 -16.43 5.16
N PRO A 87 9.27 -16.53 5.45
CA PRO A 87 8.81 -16.93 6.78
C PRO A 87 9.52 -18.20 7.19
N THR A 88 10.44 -18.11 8.16
CA THR A 88 11.22 -19.27 8.64
C THR A 88 10.41 -20.14 9.59
N ALA A 89 9.22 -19.68 9.98
CA ALA A 89 8.35 -20.38 10.90
C ALA A 89 7.27 -21.18 10.16
N GLU A 90 7.51 -22.45 9.96
CA GLU A 90 6.42 -23.40 9.86
C GLU A 90 5.71 -23.45 11.23
N GLY A 91 4.57 -22.77 11.36
CA GLY A 91 3.56 -23.17 12.33
C GLY A 91 3.50 -22.52 13.70
N GLY A 92 4.07 -21.32 13.93
CA GLY A 92 3.93 -20.68 15.24
C GLY A 92 3.03 -19.43 15.20
N GLU A 93 3.65 -18.32 14.96
CA GLU A 93 3.07 -16.98 15.04
C GLU A 93 2.16 -16.69 13.85
N ARG A 94 2.54 -17.17 12.66
CA ARG A 94 1.82 -16.98 11.40
C ARG A 94 0.37 -17.50 11.44
N SER A 95 0.15 -18.60 12.14
CA SER A 95 -1.17 -19.25 12.19
C SER A 95 -2.09 -18.69 13.27
N LEU A 96 -1.59 -17.86 14.20
CA LEU A 96 -2.40 -17.42 15.35
C LEU A 96 -3.59 -16.56 14.92
N LEU A 97 -3.45 -15.71 13.92
CA LEU A 97 -4.52 -14.83 13.43
C LEU A 97 -5.11 -15.27 12.08
N ASP A 98 -4.48 -16.20 11.38
CA ASP A 98 -5.00 -16.76 10.12
C ASP A 98 -6.01 -17.89 10.40
N VAL A 99 -7.13 -17.55 11.03
CA VAL A 99 -8.19 -18.53 11.38
C VAL A 99 -9.03 -18.93 10.18
N THR A 100 -8.98 -18.15 9.09
CA THR A 100 -9.74 -18.40 7.86
C THR A 100 -8.96 -19.25 6.86
N GLY A 101 -7.63 -19.37 7.01
CA GLY A 101 -6.76 -20.05 6.05
C GLY A 101 -6.54 -19.26 4.74
N THR A 102 -6.96 -18.00 4.69
CA THR A 102 -6.74 -17.09 3.56
C THR A 102 -5.37 -16.41 3.57
N GLY A 103 -4.65 -16.51 4.69
CA GLY A 103 -3.41 -15.79 4.96
C GLY A 103 -3.63 -14.36 5.47
N VAL A 104 -4.85 -13.84 5.41
CA VAL A 104 -5.19 -12.50 5.93
C VAL A 104 -5.32 -12.55 7.44
N ILE A 105 -4.61 -11.68 8.15
CA ILE A 105 -4.62 -11.58 9.61
C ILE A 105 -5.36 -10.35 10.13
N ALA A 106 -5.53 -9.34 9.28
CA ALA A 106 -6.25 -8.10 9.58
C ALA A 106 -6.63 -7.37 8.28
N THR A 107 -7.44 -6.33 8.39
CA THR A 107 -7.61 -5.32 7.34
C THR A 107 -7.21 -3.96 7.88
N LEU A 108 -6.52 -3.17 7.05
CA LEU A 108 -6.10 -1.80 7.34
C LEU A 108 -7.01 -0.84 6.58
N SER A 109 -7.58 0.16 7.27
CA SER A 109 -8.32 1.27 6.67
C SER A 109 -7.66 2.60 7.03
N VAL A 110 -7.36 3.41 6.02
CA VAL A 110 -6.79 4.77 6.15
C VAL A 110 -7.71 5.75 5.42
N PRO A 111 -8.76 6.28 6.10
CA PRO A 111 -9.80 7.10 5.46
C PRO A 111 -9.27 8.35 4.76
N ALA A 112 -8.29 9.04 5.35
CA ALA A 112 -7.68 10.24 4.75
C ALA A 112 -7.06 9.98 3.36
N LEU A 113 -6.69 8.72 3.08
CA LEU A 113 -6.13 8.29 1.78
C LEU A 113 -7.15 7.49 0.94
N GLU A 114 -8.38 7.31 1.41
CA GLU A 114 -9.37 6.41 0.78
C GLU A 114 -8.74 5.02 0.49
N LEU A 115 -8.04 4.45 1.49
CA LEU A 115 -7.24 3.24 1.32
C LEU A 115 -7.76 2.14 2.24
N GLU A 116 -8.06 0.96 1.65
CA GLU A 116 -8.34 -0.27 2.36
C GLU A 116 -7.46 -1.39 1.81
N LEU A 117 -6.73 -2.09 2.69
CA LEU A 117 -5.78 -3.14 2.30
C LEU A 117 -5.85 -4.33 3.25
N PRO A 118 -5.75 -5.57 2.75
CA PRO A 118 -5.54 -6.74 3.57
C PRO A 118 -4.14 -6.75 4.15
N VAL A 119 -4.03 -7.21 5.40
CA VAL A 119 -2.77 -7.37 6.13
C VAL A 119 -2.47 -8.86 6.24
N TYR A 120 -1.24 -9.21 5.90
CA TYR A 120 -0.69 -10.56 5.96
C TYR A 120 0.45 -10.65 6.97
N TYR A 121 0.78 -11.84 7.43
CA TYR A 121 1.95 -12.05 8.28
C TYR A 121 3.23 -12.18 7.45
N GLY A 122 4.26 -11.39 7.81
CA GLY A 122 5.56 -11.37 7.15
C GLY A 122 5.67 -10.34 6.03
N THR A 123 6.90 -10.14 5.55
CA THR A 123 7.26 -9.13 4.55
C THR A 123 7.91 -9.73 3.30
N GLY A 124 7.60 -10.99 2.99
CA GLY A 124 8.06 -11.63 1.76
C GLY A 124 7.57 -10.89 0.51
N SER A 125 8.31 -10.98 -0.59
CA SER A 125 7.95 -10.32 -1.85
C SER A 125 6.57 -10.71 -2.36
N ASP A 126 6.19 -11.97 -2.18
CA ASP A 126 4.86 -12.50 -2.49
C ASP A 126 3.75 -11.82 -1.69
N ILE A 127 4.03 -11.38 -0.46
CA ILE A 127 3.10 -10.66 0.40
C ILE A 127 3.03 -9.19 0.00
N LEU A 128 4.19 -8.51 -0.08
CA LEU A 128 4.25 -7.08 -0.33
C LEU A 128 3.79 -6.68 -1.75
N GLU A 129 3.77 -7.61 -2.70
CA GLU A 129 3.16 -7.40 -4.02
C GLU A 129 1.63 -7.40 -3.98
N HIS A 130 1.02 -8.02 -2.94
CA HIS A 130 -0.42 -8.25 -2.87
C HIS A 130 -1.12 -7.54 -1.71
N GLY A 131 -0.40 -6.83 -0.84
CA GLY A 131 -1.01 -6.14 0.29
C GLY A 131 0.01 -5.59 1.28
N VAL A 132 -0.43 -5.48 2.51
CA VAL A 132 0.38 -5.02 3.63
C VAL A 132 0.94 -6.23 4.38
N GLY A 133 2.23 -6.20 4.70
CA GLY A 133 2.90 -7.22 5.48
C GLY A 133 3.16 -6.76 6.92
N LEU A 134 2.85 -7.60 7.90
CA LEU A 134 3.30 -7.38 9.27
C LEU A 134 4.79 -7.71 9.36
N LEU A 135 5.60 -6.76 9.84
CA LEU A 135 7.04 -6.96 10.03
C LEU A 135 7.28 -8.02 11.11
N GLU A 136 8.00 -9.07 10.74
CA GLU A 136 8.36 -10.16 11.66
C GLU A 136 9.18 -9.63 12.84
N GLY A 137 8.89 -10.16 14.03
CA GLY A 137 9.51 -9.69 15.27
C GLY A 137 8.82 -8.46 15.89
N THR A 138 7.81 -7.87 15.26
CA THR A 138 6.95 -6.86 15.88
C THR A 138 5.69 -7.49 16.48
N SER A 139 4.93 -6.73 17.27
CA SER A 139 3.72 -7.24 17.90
C SER A 139 2.67 -7.65 16.86
N LEU A 140 1.95 -8.73 17.12
CA LEU A 140 0.72 -9.04 16.38
C LEU A 140 -0.30 -7.89 16.54
N PRO A 141 -1.06 -7.55 15.51
CA PRO A 141 -1.88 -6.34 15.47
C PRO A 141 -3.21 -6.48 16.25
N VAL A 142 -3.12 -6.93 17.51
CA VAL A 142 -4.27 -7.12 18.41
C VAL A 142 -4.34 -6.10 19.54
N GLY A 143 -3.47 -5.09 19.49
CA GLY A 143 -3.39 -4.00 20.45
C GLY A 143 -3.07 -4.42 21.88
N GLY A 144 -3.07 -3.43 22.75
CA GLY A 144 -2.83 -3.55 24.18
C GLY A 144 -1.54 -2.88 24.65
N ALA A 145 -1.49 -2.49 25.93
CA ALA A 145 -0.30 -1.87 26.48
C ALA A 145 0.95 -2.74 26.31
N GLY A 146 2.06 -2.13 25.91
CA GLY A 146 3.31 -2.83 25.61
C GLY A 146 3.29 -3.53 24.25
N THR A 147 2.59 -2.97 23.27
CA THR A 147 2.59 -3.48 21.89
C THR A 147 3.03 -2.41 20.88
N HIS A 148 3.74 -2.85 19.85
CA HIS A 148 4.08 -2.06 18.69
C HIS A 148 4.05 -2.94 17.44
N SER A 149 3.00 -2.81 16.65
CA SER A 149 2.85 -3.51 15.37
C SER A 149 3.41 -2.65 14.24
N VAL A 150 4.18 -3.23 13.32
CA VAL A 150 4.74 -2.51 12.16
C VAL A 150 4.21 -3.13 10.88
N LEU A 151 3.53 -2.33 10.10
CA LEU A 151 2.86 -2.72 8.86
C LEU A 151 3.62 -2.14 7.67
N CYS A 152 4.12 -2.99 6.80
CA CYS A 152 4.96 -2.64 5.66
C CYS A 152 4.22 -2.80 4.34
N ALA A 153 4.33 -1.84 3.44
CA ALA A 153 3.88 -1.97 2.07
C ALA A 153 4.75 -1.14 1.13
N HIS A 154 4.77 -1.52 -0.14
CA HIS A 154 5.52 -0.79 -1.16
C HIS A 154 4.97 0.61 -1.42
N SER A 155 5.87 1.52 -1.82
CA SER A 155 5.60 2.80 -2.47
C SER A 155 6.13 2.76 -3.89
N GLY A 156 5.40 3.37 -4.83
CA GLY A 156 5.87 3.55 -6.21
C GLY A 156 5.74 2.34 -7.12
N LEU A 157 4.87 1.37 -6.82
CA LEU A 157 4.56 0.29 -7.75
C LEU A 157 3.61 0.79 -8.85
N PRO A 158 3.95 0.60 -10.16
CA PRO A 158 3.06 1.03 -11.25
C PRO A 158 1.74 0.25 -11.29
N SER A 159 1.68 -0.91 -10.65
CA SER A 159 0.54 -1.83 -10.68
C SER A 159 -0.42 -1.68 -9.51
N ALA A 160 0.00 -1.03 -8.43
CA ALA A 160 -0.77 -0.94 -7.19
C ALA A 160 -0.39 0.31 -6.39
N ARG A 161 -1.37 1.02 -5.86
CA ARG A 161 -1.18 2.23 -5.07
C ARG A 161 -0.49 1.94 -3.73
N LEU A 162 -0.96 0.95 -2.99
CA LEU A 162 -0.43 0.55 -1.68
C LEU A 162 -0.14 1.78 -0.78
N PHE A 163 1.10 1.92 -0.28
CA PHE A 163 1.52 3.04 0.57
C PHE A 163 2.17 4.20 -0.21
N SER A 164 1.87 4.34 -1.51
CA SER A 164 2.47 5.41 -2.34
C SER A 164 2.10 6.82 -1.86
N ASP A 165 0.92 6.99 -1.28
CA ASP A 165 0.45 8.30 -0.79
C ASP A 165 0.59 8.44 0.74
N LEU A 166 1.34 7.54 1.40
CA LEU A 166 1.49 7.57 2.87
C LEU A 166 2.11 8.89 3.38
N GLU A 167 2.87 9.58 2.54
CA GLU A 167 3.47 10.89 2.84
C GLU A 167 2.44 12.03 2.92
N GLU A 168 1.19 11.81 2.48
CA GLU A 168 0.10 12.78 2.57
C GLU A 168 -0.56 12.80 3.95
N LEU A 169 -0.29 11.81 4.81
CA LEU A 169 -0.82 11.78 6.17
C LEU A 169 -0.19 12.85 7.04
N GLU A 170 -1.02 13.43 7.89
CA GLU A 170 -0.62 14.43 8.87
C GLU A 170 -0.82 13.91 10.30
N THR A 171 -0.12 14.53 11.26
CA THR A 171 -0.36 14.27 12.69
C THR A 171 -1.78 14.66 13.06
N GLY A 172 -2.54 13.70 13.65
CA GLY A 172 -3.95 13.86 13.96
C GLY A 172 -4.86 13.01 13.09
N ASP A 173 -4.41 12.60 11.89
CA ASP A 173 -5.14 11.66 11.04
C ASP A 173 -5.36 10.34 11.76
N ARG A 174 -6.38 9.59 11.31
CA ARG A 174 -6.71 8.30 11.90
C ARG A 174 -6.64 7.19 10.88
N PHE A 175 -6.20 6.04 11.35
CA PHE A 175 -6.32 4.77 10.62
C PHE A 175 -6.79 3.67 11.56
N SER A 176 -7.36 2.61 11.04
CA SER A 176 -7.87 1.52 11.85
C SER A 176 -7.45 0.16 11.30
N LEU A 177 -7.30 -0.79 12.21
CA LEU A 177 -7.16 -2.20 11.91
C LEU A 177 -8.44 -2.92 12.34
N GLU A 178 -8.92 -3.81 11.49
CA GLU A 178 -9.95 -4.78 11.86
C GLU A 178 -9.32 -6.16 11.92
N VAL A 179 -9.30 -6.74 13.10
CA VAL A 179 -8.63 -8.01 13.40
C VAL A 179 -9.63 -8.96 14.03
N LEU A 180 -10.01 -9.99 13.30
CA LEU A 180 -10.99 -10.97 13.78
C LEU A 180 -12.25 -10.31 14.38
N GLY A 181 -12.75 -9.23 13.75
CA GLY A 181 -13.94 -8.48 14.15
C GLY A 181 -13.74 -7.52 15.33
N GLU A 182 -12.52 -7.33 15.82
CA GLU A 182 -12.19 -6.24 16.74
C GLU A 182 -11.59 -5.07 15.95
N ARG A 183 -12.12 -3.87 16.14
CA ARG A 183 -11.56 -2.65 15.55
C ARG A 183 -10.57 -1.99 16.49
N LEU A 184 -9.44 -1.63 15.95
CA LEU A 184 -8.36 -0.96 16.66
C LEU A 184 -8.07 0.36 15.93
N THR A 185 -8.47 1.49 16.51
CA THR A 185 -8.25 2.82 15.92
C THR A 185 -6.99 3.45 16.49
N TYR A 186 -6.17 3.99 15.59
CA TYR A 186 -4.92 4.69 15.90
C TYR A 186 -4.97 6.10 15.35
N GLN A 187 -4.45 7.06 16.11
CA GLN A 187 -4.27 8.43 15.66
C GLN A 187 -2.79 8.70 15.42
N VAL A 188 -2.46 9.22 14.26
CA VAL A 188 -1.08 9.56 13.88
C VAL A 188 -0.51 10.58 14.88
N ASP A 189 0.54 10.17 15.58
CA ASP A 189 1.23 10.98 16.58
C ASP A 189 2.66 11.34 16.15
N GLN A 190 3.23 10.57 15.22
CA GLN A 190 4.61 10.80 14.78
C GLN A 190 4.79 10.41 13.31
N ILE A 191 5.45 11.29 12.54
CA ILE A 191 5.89 11.02 11.16
C ILE A 191 7.40 11.27 11.11
N ARG A 192 8.17 10.28 10.62
CA ARG A 192 9.64 10.34 10.56
C ARG A 192 10.15 9.69 9.28
N THR A 193 11.22 10.28 8.75
CA THR A 193 12.02 9.67 7.68
C THR A 193 13.35 9.23 8.27
N VAL A 194 13.69 7.95 8.11
CA VAL A 194 14.88 7.32 8.68
C VAL A 194 15.67 6.57 7.62
N LEU A 195 16.90 6.16 7.96
CA LEU A 195 17.66 5.23 7.12
C LEU A 195 17.07 3.81 7.21
N PRO A 196 17.28 2.96 6.20
CA PRO A 196 16.73 1.60 6.18
C PRO A 196 17.11 0.74 7.38
N GLU A 197 18.28 0.95 7.96
CA GLU A 197 18.81 0.19 9.09
C GLU A 197 18.42 0.77 10.46
N ASP A 198 17.71 1.89 10.50
CA ASP A 198 17.33 2.55 11.75
C ASP A 198 15.96 2.08 12.25
N PHE A 199 15.97 1.11 13.15
CA PHE A 199 14.79 0.54 13.81
C PHE A 199 14.51 1.16 15.20
N SER A 200 15.25 2.20 15.60
CA SER A 200 15.19 2.79 16.96
C SER A 200 13.79 3.26 17.35
N LEU A 201 12.98 3.69 16.37
CA LEU A 201 11.62 4.17 16.58
C LEU A 201 10.55 3.06 16.55
N LEU A 202 10.95 1.81 16.35
CA LEU A 202 10.05 0.66 16.29
C LEU A 202 10.06 -0.17 17.58
N ALA A 203 10.75 0.29 18.61
CA ALA A 203 10.82 -0.37 19.91
C ALA A 203 9.43 -0.44 20.58
N ILE A 204 9.20 -1.51 21.33
CA ILE A 204 8.02 -1.65 22.18
C ILE A 204 8.20 -0.78 23.44
N GLU A 205 7.26 0.12 23.70
CA GLU A 205 7.20 0.91 24.92
C GLU A 205 6.18 0.32 25.89
N PRO A 206 6.53 0.03 27.15
CA PRO A 206 5.73 -0.80 28.04
C PRO A 206 4.30 -0.33 28.33
N ALA A 207 4.06 0.97 28.26
CA ALA A 207 2.75 1.55 28.58
C ALA A 207 1.91 1.89 27.33
N GLU A 208 2.52 1.80 26.15
CA GLU A 208 1.94 2.30 24.92
C GLU A 208 1.38 1.15 24.05
N ASP A 209 0.44 1.52 23.21
CA ASP A 209 -0.13 0.67 22.15
C ASP A 209 0.06 1.41 20.82
N TYR A 210 1.10 1.01 20.08
CA TYR A 210 1.48 1.65 18.82
C TYR A 210 1.25 0.75 17.62
N CYS A 211 0.91 1.41 16.51
CA CYS A 211 0.97 0.82 15.18
C CYS A 211 1.71 1.78 14.24
N THR A 212 2.73 1.29 13.54
CA THR A 212 3.49 2.09 12.56
C THR A 212 3.25 1.56 11.15
N LEU A 213 2.88 2.46 10.24
CA LEU A 213 2.85 2.23 8.80
C LEU A 213 4.23 2.57 8.24
N LEU A 214 4.86 1.63 7.53
CA LEU A 214 6.24 1.75 7.05
C LEU A 214 6.30 1.55 5.53
N THR A 215 6.94 2.50 4.84
CA THR A 215 7.16 2.40 3.39
C THR A 215 8.50 2.99 2.98
N CYS A 216 8.86 2.80 1.70
CA CYS A 216 10.04 3.42 1.10
C CYS A 216 9.77 4.88 0.69
N THR A 217 10.76 5.75 0.87
CA THR A 217 10.72 7.16 0.45
C THR A 217 12.11 7.64 0.01
N PRO A 218 12.26 8.70 -0.83
CA PRO A 218 11.23 9.33 -1.67
C PRO A 218 10.70 8.37 -2.75
N TYR A 219 9.51 8.65 -3.25
CA TYR A 219 8.86 7.87 -4.31
C TYR A 219 9.81 7.57 -5.47
N GLY A 220 9.94 6.30 -5.85
CA GLY A 220 10.79 5.82 -6.94
C GLY A 220 12.30 5.89 -6.69
N VAL A 221 12.76 6.52 -5.59
CA VAL A 221 14.19 6.59 -5.20
C VAL A 221 14.50 5.60 -4.07
N ASN A 222 13.62 5.48 -3.08
CA ASN A 222 13.61 4.43 -2.05
C ASN A 222 14.84 4.37 -1.14
N THR A 223 15.55 5.49 -0.96
CA THR A 223 16.79 5.55 -0.15
C THR A 223 16.54 5.59 1.35
N HIS A 224 15.34 5.94 1.76
CA HIS A 224 14.94 6.06 3.16
C HIS A 224 13.67 5.28 3.43
N ARG A 225 13.25 5.27 4.69
CA ARG A 225 11.96 4.72 5.13
C ARG A 225 11.13 5.82 5.75
N LEU A 226 9.87 5.90 5.36
CA LEU A 226 8.85 6.72 5.98
C LEU A 226 8.15 5.89 7.04
N LEU A 227 8.12 6.40 8.25
CA LEU A 227 7.41 5.85 9.41
C LEU A 227 6.27 6.78 9.78
N VAL A 228 5.04 6.31 9.71
CA VAL A 228 3.85 7.00 10.18
C VAL A 228 3.32 6.19 11.35
N ARG A 229 3.63 6.64 12.59
CA ARG A 229 3.21 5.98 13.82
C ARG A 229 1.88 6.55 14.29
N GLY A 230 0.98 5.67 14.69
CA GLY A 230 -0.22 6.00 15.43
C GLY A 230 -0.20 5.41 16.83
N SER A 231 -0.69 6.18 17.79
CA SER A 231 -1.02 5.73 19.14
C SER A 231 -2.49 5.33 19.22
N ARG A 232 -2.78 4.31 20.00
CA ARG A 232 -4.14 3.82 20.21
C ARG A 232 -5.04 4.90 20.76
N VAL A 233 -6.22 5.06 20.15
CA VAL A 233 -7.29 5.91 20.66
C VAL A 233 -8.55 5.10 20.87
N GLU A 234 -9.42 5.53 21.79
CA GLU A 234 -10.72 4.93 21.91
C GLU A 234 -11.51 5.16 20.61
N ASP A 235 -12.23 4.16 20.17
CA ASP A 235 -13.15 4.33 19.06
C ASP A 235 -14.17 5.39 19.50
N ALA A 236 -14.11 6.57 18.91
CA ALA A 236 -15.22 7.49 19.05
C ALA A 236 -16.45 6.72 18.54
N GLU A 237 -17.42 6.45 19.44
CA GLU A 237 -18.74 6.00 19.00
C GLU A 237 -19.10 6.87 17.80
N THR A 238 -19.50 6.24 16.73
CA THR A 238 -19.86 6.90 15.47
C THR A 238 -20.83 8.02 15.79
N GLU A 239 -20.33 9.22 16.04
CA GLU A 239 -21.22 10.38 15.99
C GLU A 239 -21.81 10.38 14.58
N PRO A 240 -23.15 10.48 14.46
CA PRO A 240 -23.76 10.53 13.14
C PRO A 240 -23.08 11.65 12.39
N VAL A 241 -22.56 11.32 11.21
CA VAL A 241 -21.93 12.26 10.30
C VAL A 241 -22.88 13.45 10.16
N THR A 242 -22.62 14.50 10.92
CA THR A 242 -23.21 15.80 10.64
C THR A 242 -22.54 16.21 9.34
N GLU A 243 -23.34 16.35 8.28
CA GLU A 243 -22.89 16.87 6.99
C GLU A 243 -22.15 18.19 7.26
N GLU A 244 -20.84 18.15 7.41
CA GLU A 244 -20.02 19.35 7.35
C GLU A 244 -20.05 19.88 5.92
N PRO A 245 -20.03 21.21 5.73
CA PRO A 245 -20.07 21.81 4.40
C PRO A 245 -18.90 21.28 3.58
N GLU A 246 -19.17 20.92 2.30
CA GLU A 246 -18.18 20.45 1.32
C GLU A 246 -16.84 21.17 1.47
N GLU A 247 -15.83 20.50 2.00
CA GLU A 247 -14.46 20.97 1.92
C GLU A 247 -14.09 21.12 0.43
N PRO A 248 -13.29 22.13 0.07
CA PRO A 248 -12.83 22.29 -1.29
C PRO A 248 -12.10 21.01 -1.72
N ALA A 249 -12.50 20.47 -2.88
CA ALA A 249 -12.02 19.21 -3.43
C ALA A 249 -10.54 18.95 -3.09
N ALA A 250 -10.28 17.85 -2.38
CA ALA A 250 -8.95 17.44 -1.96
C ALA A 250 -7.96 17.52 -3.13
N ALA A 251 -6.77 18.01 -2.88
CA ALA A 251 -5.72 18.03 -3.91
C ALA A 251 -5.51 16.60 -4.43
N PRO A 252 -5.29 16.41 -5.74
CA PRO A 252 -5.10 15.07 -6.28
C PRO A 252 -3.91 14.38 -5.59
N SER A 253 -4.08 13.11 -5.25
CA SER A 253 -3.06 12.31 -4.56
C SER A 253 -1.70 12.39 -5.24
N THR A 254 -0.61 12.24 -4.49
CA THR A 254 0.77 12.29 -5.00
C THR A 254 0.95 11.34 -6.17
N TRP A 255 0.40 10.12 -6.06
CA TRP A 255 0.41 9.13 -7.15
C TRP A 255 -0.28 9.67 -8.42
N LEU A 256 -1.47 10.27 -8.29
CA LEU A 256 -2.22 10.81 -9.43
C LEU A 256 -1.51 12.01 -10.05
N ARG A 257 -0.92 12.89 -9.24
CA ARG A 257 -0.12 14.04 -9.71
C ARG A 257 1.09 13.59 -10.52
N GLU A 258 1.85 12.61 -10.02
CA GLU A 258 3.03 12.09 -10.71
C GLU A 258 2.65 11.35 -11.99
N TYR A 259 1.57 10.59 -11.96
CA TYR A 259 1.02 9.94 -13.14
C TYR A 259 0.62 10.96 -14.22
N LEU A 260 -0.12 12.02 -13.87
CA LEU A 260 -0.53 13.08 -14.78
C LEU A 260 0.67 13.87 -15.32
N THR A 261 1.68 14.09 -14.49
CA THR A 261 2.93 14.77 -14.90
C THR A 261 3.70 13.92 -15.92
N SER A 262 3.82 12.63 -15.67
CA SER A 262 4.44 11.68 -16.59
C SER A 262 3.69 11.58 -17.92
N LEU A 263 2.36 11.61 -17.89
CA LEU A 263 1.50 11.69 -19.06
C LEU A 263 1.74 12.96 -19.87
N ALA A 264 1.81 14.11 -19.20
CA ALA A 264 2.04 15.41 -19.86
C ALA A 264 3.42 15.47 -20.54
N VAL A 265 4.47 14.99 -19.84
CA VAL A 265 5.84 14.92 -20.38
C VAL A 265 5.90 13.95 -21.56
N GLY A 266 5.35 12.76 -21.44
CA GLY A 266 5.30 11.75 -22.51
C GLY A 266 4.54 12.26 -23.74
N GLY A 267 3.40 12.94 -23.55
CA GLY A 267 2.62 13.57 -24.60
C GLY A 267 3.38 14.68 -25.32
N ALA A 268 4.09 15.53 -24.57
CA ALA A 268 4.91 16.60 -25.14
C ALA A 268 6.06 16.05 -26.00
N VAL A 269 6.74 15.01 -25.53
CA VAL A 269 7.80 14.30 -26.27
C VAL A 269 7.25 13.69 -27.57
N ALA A 270 6.13 12.99 -27.49
CA ALA A 270 5.49 12.38 -28.66
C ALA A 270 5.07 13.44 -29.71
N ALA A 271 4.49 14.56 -29.26
CA ALA A 271 4.15 15.68 -30.13
C ALA A 271 5.39 16.31 -30.82
N GLY A 272 6.50 16.43 -30.06
CA GLY A 272 7.79 16.89 -30.59
C GLY A 272 8.32 15.97 -31.70
N PHE A 273 8.32 14.66 -31.50
CA PHE A 273 8.72 13.70 -32.54
C PHE A 273 7.82 13.76 -33.79
N PHE A 274 6.51 13.89 -33.57
CA PHE A 274 5.56 14.03 -34.69
C PHE A 274 5.81 15.29 -35.52
N LEU A 275 6.07 16.43 -34.88
CA LEU A 275 6.40 17.71 -35.56
C LEU A 275 7.72 17.59 -36.33
N LEU A 276 8.77 17.02 -35.72
CA LEU A 276 10.06 16.79 -36.38
C LEU A 276 9.91 15.87 -37.59
N GLY A 277 9.13 14.78 -37.46
CA GLY A 277 8.83 13.88 -38.56
C GLY A 277 8.10 14.60 -39.73
N ARG A 278 7.13 15.47 -39.43
CA ARG A 278 6.44 16.28 -40.45
C ARG A 278 7.38 17.29 -41.15
N ILE A 279 8.26 17.94 -40.39
CA ILE A 279 9.26 18.85 -40.95
C ILE A 279 10.22 18.09 -41.87
N ALA A 280 10.75 16.95 -41.42
CA ALA A 280 11.64 16.10 -42.20
C ALA A 280 10.98 15.64 -43.51
N LEU A 281 9.71 15.22 -43.46
CA LEU A 281 8.94 14.82 -44.64
C LEU A 281 8.70 15.99 -45.62
N THR A 282 8.42 17.18 -45.10
CA THR A 282 8.22 18.39 -45.97
C THR A 282 9.53 18.83 -46.61
N LEU A 283 10.65 18.77 -45.91
CA LEU A 283 11.98 19.06 -46.44
C LEU A 283 12.42 18.04 -47.50
N TRP A 284 12.14 16.77 -47.26
CA TRP A 284 12.44 15.71 -48.24
C TRP A 284 11.60 15.82 -49.51
N ARG A 285 10.30 16.21 -49.41
CA ARG A 285 9.44 16.46 -50.55
C ARG A 285 9.86 17.69 -51.37
N LYS A 286 10.49 18.69 -50.73
CA LYS A 286 11.02 19.89 -51.45
C LYS A 286 12.36 19.64 -52.17
N ARG A 287 13.07 18.57 -51.83
CA ARG A 287 14.35 18.18 -52.43
C ARG A 287 14.22 17.19 -53.62
N ARG A 288 13.01 16.71 -53.86
CA ARG A 288 12.62 15.94 -55.05
C ARG A 288 11.83 16.81 -56.02
#